data_5f7f5d9529727ac545bccba2e11db4d5
#
_entry.id   5f7f5d9529727ac545bccba2e11db4d5
#
_cell.length_a   1.000
_cell.length_b   1.000
_cell.length_c   1.000
_cell.angle_alpha   90.00
_cell.angle_beta   90.00
_cell.angle_gamma   90.00
#
_symmetry.space_group_name_H-M   'P 1'
#
loop_
_entity.id
_entity.type
_entity.pdbx_description
1 polymer ?
#
loop_
_entity_poly.entity_id
_entity_poly.type
_entity_poly.pdbx_seq_one_letter_code
_entity_poly.pdbx_strand_id
1 'polypeptide(L)'
;MIADVVLGLQHGDEAKGKITHQLCSKGNYTHVIRFNGGCNAGHTIYHEGKKFVTHHIPAGVFYGIHSIIGPGCVIDPDQFFKEINELEEAGIPAESLVSIARNAHVITKEHKEEDGKDTKIGTTKRGNGPAYRDKYDRKGVRAEDLEIFEDYLVNIYEELYSQPDVEILFEGAQGFGLDVDHGDYPYVT
;
A
#
# COMPACT_ATOMS: atom_id res chain seq x y z
N MET A 1 16.43 -0.22 15.81
CA MET A 1 15.60 -0.25 14.58
C MET A 1 16.44 -0.73 13.40
N ILE A 2 16.00 -1.74 12.68
CA ILE A 2 16.58 -2.25 11.43
C ILE A 2 15.50 -2.12 10.36
N ALA A 3 15.89 -1.81 9.11
CA ALA A 3 14.95 -1.67 8.02
C ALA A 3 15.49 -2.27 6.74
N ASP A 4 14.74 -3.21 6.17
CA ASP A 4 14.96 -3.78 4.84
C ASP A 4 13.91 -3.23 3.86
N VAL A 5 14.26 -3.17 2.57
CA VAL A 5 13.37 -2.62 1.53
C VAL A 5 13.32 -3.54 0.33
N VAL A 6 12.12 -3.90 -0.10
CA VAL A 6 11.87 -4.61 -1.37
C VAL A 6 11.52 -3.60 -2.45
N LEU A 7 12.38 -3.48 -3.45
CA LEU A 7 12.20 -2.57 -4.59
C LEU A 7 12.09 -3.34 -5.91
N GLY A 8 11.36 -2.78 -6.88
CA GLY A 8 11.41 -3.19 -8.27
C GLY A 8 12.43 -2.35 -9.04
N LEU A 9 13.28 -2.98 -9.85
CA LEU A 9 14.32 -2.29 -10.63
C LEU A 9 13.96 -2.13 -12.11
N GLN A 10 12.77 -2.59 -12.52
CA GLN A 10 12.28 -2.52 -13.89
C GLN A 10 10.93 -1.75 -13.93
N HIS A 11 9.94 -2.28 -14.65
CA HIS A 11 8.64 -1.61 -14.91
C HIS A 11 7.47 -2.17 -14.08
N GLY A 12 7.73 -2.76 -12.92
CA GLY A 12 6.72 -3.45 -12.11
C GLY A 12 6.64 -4.94 -12.45
N ASP A 13 5.67 -5.65 -11.84
CA ASP A 13 5.42 -7.09 -11.98
C ASP A 13 6.64 -8.01 -11.69
N GLU A 14 7.58 -7.53 -10.88
CA GLU A 14 8.81 -8.23 -10.50
C GLU A 14 8.66 -9.09 -9.25
N ALA A 15 7.43 -9.48 -8.95
CA ALA A 15 7.08 -10.35 -7.83
C ALA A 15 7.42 -9.78 -6.44
N LYS A 16 7.40 -8.44 -6.24
CA LYS A 16 7.68 -7.81 -4.95
C LYS A 16 6.85 -8.40 -3.82
N GLY A 17 5.53 -8.51 -3.98
CA GLY A 17 4.65 -9.11 -2.98
C GLY A 17 5.04 -10.55 -2.63
N LYS A 18 5.42 -11.37 -3.62
CA LYS A 18 5.91 -12.73 -3.38
C LYS A 18 7.23 -12.75 -2.59
N ILE A 19 8.15 -11.84 -2.91
CA ILE A 19 9.43 -11.72 -2.20
C ILE A 19 9.19 -11.24 -0.76
N THR A 20 8.36 -10.21 -0.57
CA THR A 20 7.97 -9.72 0.75
C THR A 20 7.36 -10.84 1.59
N HIS A 21 6.39 -11.58 1.03
CA HIS A 21 5.79 -12.73 1.69
C HIS A 21 6.83 -13.79 2.10
N GLN A 22 7.80 -14.09 1.21
CA GLN A 22 8.88 -15.04 1.53
C GLN A 22 9.82 -14.52 2.63
N LEU A 23 10.13 -13.23 2.64
CA LEU A 23 10.95 -12.61 3.68
C LEU A 23 10.22 -12.63 5.03
N CYS A 24 8.93 -12.31 5.06
CA CYS A 24 8.10 -12.40 6.26
C CYS A 24 8.07 -13.81 6.87
N SER A 25 8.10 -14.86 6.04
CA SER A 25 8.13 -16.24 6.54
C SER A 25 9.43 -16.66 7.21
N LYS A 26 10.51 -15.92 7.02
CA LYS A 26 11.86 -16.27 7.47
C LYS A 26 12.49 -15.24 8.40
N GLY A 27 12.02 -14.01 8.34
CA GLY A 27 12.56 -12.88 9.10
C GLY A 27 11.87 -12.69 10.45
N ASN A 28 12.44 -11.81 11.26
CA ASN A 28 11.90 -11.42 12.56
C ASN A 28 11.26 -10.02 12.50
N TYR A 29 10.65 -9.67 11.36
CA TYR A 29 10.05 -8.36 11.19
C TYR A 29 8.88 -8.16 12.15
N THR A 30 8.87 -7.00 12.79
CA THR A 30 7.76 -6.55 13.64
C THR A 30 6.72 -5.80 12.83
N HIS A 31 7.16 -5.16 11.73
CA HIS A 31 6.31 -4.35 10.86
C HIS A 31 6.59 -4.60 9.38
N VAL A 32 5.53 -4.62 8.57
CA VAL A 32 5.63 -4.52 7.10
C VAL A 32 4.91 -3.26 6.65
N ILE A 33 5.61 -2.39 5.93
CA ILE A 33 5.08 -1.06 5.60
C ILE A 33 5.10 -0.83 4.10
N ARG A 34 3.94 -0.56 3.52
CA ARG A 34 3.86 0.00 2.17
C ARG A 34 4.13 1.49 2.23
N PHE A 35 5.10 1.97 1.45
CA PHE A 35 5.53 3.36 1.53
C PHE A 35 5.14 4.18 0.30
N ASN A 36 4.70 3.54 -0.80
CA ASN A 36 4.30 4.19 -2.04
C ASN A 36 3.20 3.42 -2.78
N GLY A 37 2.62 4.06 -3.79
CA GLY A 37 1.61 3.47 -4.65
C GLY A 37 0.19 3.57 -4.10
N GLY A 38 -0.72 2.93 -4.78
CA GLY A 38 -2.14 2.87 -4.44
C GLY A 38 -2.76 1.60 -5.00
N CYS A 39 -4.06 1.62 -5.29
CA CYS A 39 -4.79 0.44 -5.75
C CYS A 39 -4.45 -0.02 -7.19
N ASN A 40 -3.56 0.68 -7.90
CA ASN A 40 -3.05 0.27 -9.21
C ASN A 40 -2.03 -0.88 -9.15
N ALA A 41 -1.36 -1.08 -8.03
CA ALA A 41 -0.44 -2.19 -7.83
C ALA A 41 -1.18 -3.41 -7.28
N GLY A 42 -1.06 -4.58 -7.92
CA GLY A 42 -1.62 -5.84 -7.43
C GLY A 42 -0.49 -6.81 -7.04
N HIS A 43 -0.45 -7.22 -5.78
CA HIS A 43 0.49 -8.22 -5.29
C HIS A 43 -0.19 -9.57 -5.18
N THR A 44 0.18 -10.50 -6.09
CA THR A 44 -0.34 -11.87 -6.05
C THR A 44 0.50 -12.70 -5.08
N ILE A 45 -0.15 -13.26 -4.08
CA ILE A 45 0.44 -14.06 -3.00
C ILE A 45 -0.26 -15.43 -2.96
N TYR A 46 0.50 -16.48 -2.77
CA TYR A 46 -0.01 -17.81 -2.48
C TYR A 46 0.34 -18.15 -1.04
N HIS A 47 -0.68 -18.30 -0.20
CA HIS A 47 -0.53 -18.64 1.22
C HIS A 47 -1.44 -19.83 1.54
N GLU A 48 -0.88 -20.87 2.15
CA GLU A 48 -1.60 -22.13 2.52
C GLU A 48 -2.44 -22.72 1.37
N GLY A 49 -1.90 -22.67 0.15
CA GLY A 49 -2.54 -23.21 -1.05
C GLY A 49 -3.66 -22.32 -1.64
N LYS A 50 -3.98 -21.18 -1.03
CA LYS A 50 -4.93 -20.20 -1.53
C LYS A 50 -4.21 -19.05 -2.24
N LYS A 51 -4.85 -18.49 -3.26
CA LYS A 51 -4.38 -17.31 -3.97
C LYS A 51 -5.05 -16.05 -3.43
N PHE A 52 -4.25 -15.06 -3.08
CA PHE A 52 -4.69 -13.71 -2.68
C PHE A 52 -4.13 -12.68 -3.64
N VAL A 53 -4.87 -11.59 -3.84
CA VAL A 53 -4.39 -10.41 -4.58
C VAL A 53 -4.66 -9.18 -3.73
N THR A 54 -3.61 -8.63 -3.12
CA THR A 54 -3.71 -7.40 -2.32
C THR A 54 -3.24 -6.20 -3.12
N HIS A 55 -3.93 -5.07 -2.99
CA HIS A 55 -3.57 -3.80 -3.61
C HIS A 55 -3.06 -2.80 -2.57
N HIS A 56 -3.66 -2.79 -1.39
CA HIS A 56 -3.30 -1.89 -0.28
C HIS A 56 -2.57 -2.61 0.85
N ILE A 57 -3.07 -3.79 1.23
CA ILE A 57 -2.61 -4.48 2.44
C ILE A 57 -1.25 -5.12 2.21
N PRO A 58 -0.25 -4.81 3.08
CA PRO A 58 1.08 -5.42 2.99
C PRO A 58 1.06 -6.91 3.29
N ALA A 59 2.04 -7.64 2.74
CA ALA A 59 2.13 -9.10 2.86
C ALA A 59 2.43 -9.61 4.29
N GLY A 60 2.71 -8.74 5.24
CA GLY A 60 2.96 -9.08 6.64
C GLY A 60 1.78 -9.76 7.34
N VAL A 61 0.54 -9.40 6.94
CA VAL A 61 -0.69 -9.96 7.54
C VAL A 61 -0.76 -11.48 7.49
N PHE A 62 -0.18 -12.11 6.46
CA PHE A 62 -0.15 -13.57 6.31
C PHE A 62 0.69 -14.29 7.37
N TYR A 63 1.49 -13.56 8.12
CA TYR A 63 2.37 -14.09 9.18
C TYR A 63 2.13 -13.43 10.54
N GLY A 64 0.99 -12.77 10.72
CA GLY A 64 0.66 -12.08 11.98
C GLY A 64 1.53 -10.86 12.26
N ILE A 65 2.16 -10.28 11.25
CA ILE A 65 3.03 -9.11 11.38
C ILE A 65 2.21 -7.84 11.18
N HIS A 66 2.39 -6.85 12.06
CA HIS A 66 1.72 -5.55 11.95
C HIS A 66 2.01 -4.90 10.58
N SER A 67 0.97 -4.61 9.83
CA SER A 67 1.04 -4.22 8.42
C SER A 67 0.48 -2.83 8.22
N ILE A 68 1.34 -1.87 7.85
CA ILE A 68 0.98 -0.45 7.81
C ILE A 68 0.93 0.07 6.37
N ILE A 69 -0.14 0.75 6.02
CA ILE A 69 -0.22 1.56 4.80
C ILE A 69 0.32 2.94 5.14
N GLY A 70 1.52 3.24 4.65
CA GLY A 70 2.29 4.42 5.00
C GLY A 70 1.82 5.71 4.33
N PRO A 71 2.37 6.86 4.75
CA PRO A 71 1.92 8.19 4.32
C PRO A 71 2.22 8.50 2.85
N GLY A 72 3.09 7.71 2.21
CA GLY A 72 3.37 7.82 0.78
C GLY A 72 2.32 7.19 -0.12
N CYS A 73 1.38 6.40 0.44
CA CYS A 73 0.33 5.74 -0.31
C CYS A 73 -0.89 6.65 -0.56
N VAL A 74 -1.68 6.25 -1.57
CA VAL A 74 -3.04 6.75 -1.79
C VAL A 74 -4.01 5.57 -1.69
N ILE A 75 -5.07 5.71 -0.90
CA ILE A 75 -5.94 4.61 -0.46
C ILE A 75 -7.31 4.73 -1.10
N ASP A 76 -7.76 3.68 -1.77
CA ASP A 76 -9.14 3.50 -2.22
C ASP A 76 -9.94 2.82 -1.09
N PRO A 77 -10.91 3.49 -0.45
CA PRO A 77 -11.66 2.92 0.66
C PRO A 77 -12.40 1.64 0.27
N ASP A 78 -13.05 1.63 -0.89
CA ASP A 78 -13.81 0.46 -1.35
C ASP A 78 -12.90 -0.77 -1.51
N GLN A 79 -11.73 -0.57 -2.11
CA GLN A 79 -10.75 -1.65 -2.30
C GLN A 79 -10.12 -2.09 -0.96
N PHE A 80 -9.84 -1.14 -0.07
CA PHE A 80 -9.29 -1.43 1.26
C PHE A 80 -10.21 -2.35 2.07
N PHE A 81 -11.47 -1.97 2.24
CA PHE A 81 -12.43 -2.78 3.00
C PHE A 81 -12.74 -4.11 2.34
N LYS A 82 -12.74 -4.17 1.01
CA LYS A 82 -12.85 -5.42 0.29
C LYS A 82 -11.71 -6.37 0.64
N GLU A 83 -10.47 -5.90 0.68
CA GLU A 83 -9.30 -6.72 1.02
C GLU A 83 -9.34 -7.18 2.49
N ILE A 84 -9.72 -6.29 3.43
CA ILE A 84 -9.92 -6.66 4.84
C ILE A 84 -10.92 -7.82 4.94
N ASN A 85 -12.10 -7.70 4.32
CA ASN A 85 -13.12 -8.73 4.38
C ASN A 85 -12.65 -10.06 3.77
N GLU A 86 -12.00 -10.02 2.60
CA GLU A 86 -11.48 -11.23 1.93
C GLU A 86 -10.43 -11.97 2.80
N LEU A 87 -9.60 -11.23 3.54
CA LEU A 87 -8.60 -11.80 4.45
C LEU A 87 -9.26 -12.37 5.71
N GLU A 88 -10.21 -11.66 6.32
CA GLU A 88 -10.97 -12.15 7.48
C GLU A 88 -11.76 -13.43 7.15
N GLU A 89 -12.45 -13.48 6.01
CA GLU A 89 -13.16 -14.68 5.53
C GLU A 89 -12.20 -15.86 5.31
N ALA A 90 -10.94 -15.60 5.01
CA ALA A 90 -9.91 -16.61 4.88
C ALA A 90 -9.28 -17.05 6.22
N GLY A 91 -9.66 -16.41 7.34
CA GLY A 91 -9.13 -16.68 8.67
C GLY A 91 -7.84 -15.93 9.01
N ILE A 92 -7.51 -14.89 8.25
CA ILE A 92 -6.37 -14.01 8.51
C ILE A 92 -6.89 -12.76 9.25
N PRO A 93 -6.45 -12.48 10.49
CA PRO A 93 -7.03 -11.42 11.33
C PRO A 93 -6.56 -10.03 10.89
N ALA A 94 -6.96 -9.62 9.68
CA ALA A 94 -6.50 -8.39 9.04
C ALA A 94 -6.99 -7.13 9.78
N GLU A 95 -8.19 -7.14 10.34
CA GLU A 95 -8.73 -6.01 11.12
C GLU A 95 -7.81 -5.62 12.29
N SER A 96 -7.19 -6.59 12.93
CA SER A 96 -6.30 -6.35 14.08
C SER A 96 -4.84 -6.11 13.69
N LEU A 97 -4.44 -6.48 12.49
CA LEU A 97 -3.04 -6.43 12.04
C LEU A 97 -2.76 -5.26 11.09
N VAL A 98 -3.80 -4.66 10.50
CA VAL A 98 -3.62 -3.59 9.50
C VAL A 98 -3.85 -2.24 10.13
N SER A 99 -2.95 -1.30 9.81
CA SER A 99 -3.11 0.11 10.17
C SER A 99 -2.83 1.02 8.98
N ILE A 100 -3.37 2.22 9.08
CA ILE A 100 -3.24 3.28 8.09
C ILE A 100 -2.57 4.48 8.75
N ALA A 101 -1.49 4.99 8.16
CA ALA A 101 -0.91 6.24 8.61
C ALA A 101 -1.94 7.37 8.50
N ARG A 102 -2.16 8.13 9.59
CA ARG A 102 -3.16 9.22 9.65
C ARG A 102 -3.10 10.16 8.46
N ASN A 103 -1.88 10.47 8.00
CA ASN A 103 -1.59 11.39 6.91
C ASN A 103 -1.45 10.72 5.53
N ALA A 104 -1.81 9.45 5.38
CA ALA A 104 -2.01 8.86 4.06
C ALA A 104 -3.20 9.53 3.35
N HIS A 105 -3.16 9.60 2.01
CA HIS A 105 -4.20 10.28 1.26
C HIS A 105 -5.23 9.30 0.68
N VAL A 106 -6.42 9.79 0.41
CA VAL A 106 -7.56 8.98 -0.02
C VAL A 106 -7.87 9.24 -1.50
N ILE A 107 -8.14 8.16 -2.22
CA ILE A 107 -8.67 8.22 -3.58
C ILE A 107 -10.19 8.41 -3.48
N THR A 108 -10.68 9.55 -3.95
CA THR A 108 -12.12 9.85 -3.96
C THR A 108 -12.80 9.35 -5.23
N LYS A 109 -14.12 9.42 -5.26
CA LYS A 109 -14.91 9.09 -6.47
C LYS A 109 -14.56 10.02 -7.63
N GLU A 110 -14.36 11.30 -7.34
CA GLU A 110 -13.98 12.32 -8.31
C GLU A 110 -12.63 11.99 -8.96
N HIS A 111 -11.66 11.50 -8.18
CA HIS A 111 -10.37 11.06 -8.70
C HIS A 111 -10.53 9.90 -9.69
N LYS A 112 -11.38 8.90 -9.37
CA LYS A 112 -11.65 7.76 -10.26
C LYS A 112 -12.37 8.21 -11.54
N GLU A 113 -13.33 9.14 -11.44
CA GLU A 113 -14.05 9.69 -12.58
C GLU A 113 -13.13 10.51 -13.50
N GLU A 114 -12.23 11.30 -12.94
CA GLU A 114 -11.26 12.08 -13.69
C GLU A 114 -10.28 11.17 -14.43
N ASP A 115 -9.66 10.23 -13.73
CA ASP A 115 -8.71 9.27 -14.29
C ASP A 115 -9.35 8.39 -15.38
N GLY A 116 -10.64 8.07 -15.21
CA GLY A 116 -11.42 7.32 -16.19
C GLY A 116 -11.59 8.03 -17.53
N LYS A 117 -11.50 9.36 -17.55
CA LYS A 117 -11.63 10.21 -18.76
C LYS A 117 -10.29 10.41 -19.47
N ASP A 118 -9.16 10.10 -18.82
CA ASP A 118 -7.85 10.24 -19.46
C ASP A 118 -7.67 9.20 -20.57
N THR A 119 -7.37 9.71 -21.76
CA THR A 119 -7.13 8.88 -22.96
C THR A 119 -5.70 9.03 -23.50
N LYS A 120 -4.86 9.89 -22.87
CA LYS A 120 -3.55 10.26 -23.39
C LYS A 120 -2.45 9.26 -23.01
N ILE A 121 -2.46 8.79 -21.75
CA ILE A 121 -1.36 8.00 -21.21
C ILE A 121 -1.74 6.51 -21.01
N GLY A 122 -3.04 6.20 -20.98
CA GLY A 122 -3.51 4.83 -20.77
C GLY A 122 -3.34 4.39 -19.31
N THR A 123 -3.85 5.19 -18.39
CA THR A 123 -3.82 4.92 -16.95
C THR A 123 -4.58 3.66 -16.55
N THR A 124 -4.39 3.19 -15.32
CA THR A 124 -5.17 2.07 -14.76
C THR A 124 -6.61 2.45 -14.41
N LYS A 125 -6.98 3.73 -14.54
CA LYS A 125 -8.29 4.31 -14.24
C LYS A 125 -8.75 4.10 -12.79
N ARG A 126 -7.79 4.06 -11.88
CA ARG A 126 -8.01 3.84 -10.45
C ARG A 126 -7.97 5.12 -9.61
N GLY A 127 -7.71 6.28 -10.23
CA GLY A 127 -7.68 7.59 -9.58
C GLY A 127 -6.38 7.92 -8.85
N ASN A 128 -5.32 7.13 -9.04
CA ASN A 128 -4.04 7.36 -8.34
C ASN A 128 -3.39 8.68 -8.71
N GLY A 129 -3.25 8.98 -10.02
CA GLY A 129 -2.65 10.21 -10.52
C GLY A 129 -3.34 11.47 -9.97
N PRO A 130 -4.67 11.62 -10.14
CA PRO A 130 -5.42 12.73 -9.56
C PRO A 130 -5.28 12.83 -8.04
N ALA A 131 -5.28 11.71 -7.30
CA ALA A 131 -5.10 11.72 -5.85
C ALA A 131 -3.71 12.21 -5.43
N TYR A 132 -2.65 11.78 -6.13
CA TYR A 132 -1.30 12.31 -5.89
C TYR A 132 -1.18 13.78 -6.27
N ARG A 133 -1.76 14.24 -7.38
CA ARG A 133 -1.82 15.65 -7.74
C ARG A 133 -2.42 16.46 -6.59
N ASP A 134 -3.58 16.07 -6.09
CA ASP A 134 -4.29 16.81 -5.06
C ASP A 134 -3.55 16.76 -3.70
N LYS A 135 -2.84 15.66 -3.42
CA LYS A 135 -1.92 15.59 -2.29
C LYS A 135 -0.84 16.68 -2.35
N TYR A 136 -0.16 16.82 -3.47
CA TYR A 136 0.91 17.82 -3.63
C TYR A 136 0.37 19.25 -3.80
N ASP A 137 -0.85 19.38 -4.33
CA ASP A 137 -1.58 20.64 -4.42
C ASP A 137 -2.20 21.07 -3.07
N ARG A 138 -2.08 20.22 -2.05
CA ARG A 138 -2.56 20.44 -0.68
C ARG A 138 -4.09 20.58 -0.59
N LYS A 139 -4.80 19.82 -1.43
CA LYS A 139 -6.27 19.73 -1.48
C LYS A 139 -6.77 18.33 -1.19
N GLY A 140 -5.86 17.36 -1.12
CA GLY A 140 -6.19 15.96 -0.92
C GLY A 140 -6.81 15.70 0.44
N VAL A 141 -7.73 14.74 0.49
CA VAL A 141 -8.34 14.21 1.71
C VAL A 141 -7.36 13.23 2.35
N ARG A 142 -7.14 13.35 3.66
CA ARG A 142 -6.33 12.42 4.43
C ARG A 142 -7.17 11.31 5.04
N ALA A 143 -6.55 10.21 5.39
CA ALA A 143 -7.22 9.12 6.08
C ALA A 143 -7.84 9.58 7.41
N GLU A 144 -7.15 10.44 8.15
CA GLU A 144 -7.64 11.01 9.43
C GLU A 144 -8.88 11.90 9.31
N ASP A 145 -9.21 12.35 8.10
CA ASP A 145 -10.41 13.17 7.85
C ASP A 145 -11.68 12.32 7.65
N LEU A 146 -11.54 10.98 7.60
CA LEU A 146 -12.63 10.06 7.34
C LEU A 146 -12.89 9.11 8.52
N GLU A 147 -14.06 9.23 9.13
CA GLU A 147 -14.52 8.40 10.25
C GLU A 147 -14.44 6.89 9.96
N ILE A 148 -14.64 6.48 8.70
CA ILE A 148 -14.58 5.07 8.30
C ILE A 148 -13.22 4.39 8.55
N PHE A 149 -12.16 5.17 8.74
CA PHE A 149 -10.82 4.66 9.02
C PHE A 149 -10.41 4.77 10.48
N GLU A 150 -11.26 5.30 11.37
CA GLU A 150 -10.90 5.65 12.76
C GLU A 150 -10.19 4.49 13.48
N ASP A 151 -10.72 3.27 13.36
CA ASP A 151 -10.18 2.08 14.02
C ASP A 151 -8.85 1.59 13.44
N TYR A 152 -8.46 2.08 12.26
CA TYR A 152 -7.22 1.70 11.57
C TYR A 152 -6.12 2.75 11.69
N LEU A 153 -6.41 3.94 12.22
CA LEU A 153 -5.48 5.06 12.18
C LEU A 153 -4.31 4.90 13.15
N VAL A 154 -3.09 5.14 12.65
CA VAL A 154 -1.88 5.13 13.44
C VAL A 154 -1.03 6.38 13.19
N ASN A 155 -0.42 6.91 14.26
CA ASN A 155 0.69 7.84 14.13
C ASN A 155 1.97 7.04 13.90
N ILE A 156 2.48 7.03 12.68
CA ILE A 156 3.61 6.19 12.29
C ILE A 156 4.88 6.50 13.10
N TYR A 157 5.09 7.73 13.53
CA TYR A 157 6.24 8.08 14.37
C TYR A 157 6.11 7.50 15.77
N GLU A 158 4.95 7.62 16.40
CA GLU A 158 4.68 7.02 17.70
C GLU A 158 4.82 5.51 17.62
N GLU A 159 4.23 4.89 16.59
CA GLU A 159 4.30 3.44 16.38
C GLU A 159 5.73 2.93 16.29
N LEU A 160 6.56 3.55 15.46
CA LEU A 160 7.89 3.04 15.17
C LEU A 160 8.96 3.45 16.20
N TYR A 161 8.80 4.60 16.87
CA TYR A 161 9.82 5.12 17.79
C TYR A 161 9.50 4.90 19.27
N SER A 162 8.28 4.53 19.63
CA SER A 162 7.92 4.20 21.02
C SER A 162 8.31 2.79 21.44
N GLN A 163 8.62 1.93 20.47
CA GLN A 163 8.95 0.53 20.74
C GLN A 163 10.45 0.26 20.62
N PRO A 164 11.05 -0.54 21.54
CA PRO A 164 12.40 -1.05 21.35
C PRO A 164 12.38 -2.14 20.23
N ASP A 165 13.54 -2.35 19.63
CA ASP A 165 13.80 -3.49 18.73
C ASP A 165 12.85 -3.62 17.51
N VAL A 166 12.48 -2.49 16.93
CA VAL A 166 11.65 -2.46 15.71
C VAL A 166 12.47 -2.95 14.52
N GLU A 167 11.98 -3.98 13.85
CA GLU A 167 12.48 -4.51 12.58
C GLU A 167 11.42 -4.33 11.49
N ILE A 168 11.73 -3.55 10.47
CA ILE A 168 10.79 -3.13 9.43
C ILE A 168 11.14 -3.77 8.10
N LEU A 169 10.15 -4.30 7.40
CA LEU A 169 10.24 -4.62 5.98
C LEU A 169 9.39 -3.62 5.19
N PHE A 170 10.03 -2.78 4.38
CA PHE A 170 9.33 -1.89 3.48
C PHE A 170 8.98 -2.61 2.17
N GLU A 171 7.70 -2.65 1.85
CA GLU A 171 7.14 -3.24 0.64
C GLU A 171 6.86 -2.16 -0.40
N GLY A 172 7.69 -2.09 -1.45
CA GLY A 172 7.53 -1.14 -2.54
C GLY A 172 6.44 -1.56 -3.54
N ALA A 173 5.87 -0.58 -4.20
CA ALA A 173 5.02 -0.74 -5.37
C ALA A 173 5.72 -0.23 -6.63
N GLN A 174 5.23 -0.62 -7.81
CA GLN A 174 5.79 -0.27 -9.11
C GLN A 174 7.25 -0.73 -9.31
N GLY A 175 8.04 -0.01 -10.07
CA GLY A 175 9.45 -0.27 -10.31
C GLY A 175 10.17 0.99 -10.79
N PHE A 176 11.50 0.97 -10.78
CA PHE A 176 12.35 2.11 -11.14
C PHE A 176 12.02 2.72 -12.50
N GLY A 177 11.73 1.88 -13.51
CA GLY A 177 11.35 2.37 -14.85
C GLY A 177 10.00 3.11 -14.90
N LEU A 178 9.20 3.04 -13.83
CA LEU A 178 7.94 3.78 -13.67
C LEU A 178 8.06 4.98 -12.73
N ASP A 179 9.27 5.30 -12.26
CA ASP A 179 9.52 6.48 -11.42
C ASP A 179 9.33 7.78 -12.20
N VAL A 180 8.69 8.79 -11.58
CA VAL A 180 8.35 10.03 -12.27
C VAL A 180 9.57 10.88 -12.65
N ASP A 181 10.67 10.72 -11.91
CA ASP A 181 11.91 11.48 -12.13
C ASP A 181 12.92 10.72 -12.99
N HIS A 182 12.96 9.37 -12.86
CA HIS A 182 14.01 8.54 -13.44
C HIS A 182 13.51 7.50 -14.46
N GLY A 183 12.20 7.28 -14.53
CA GLY A 183 11.59 6.30 -15.42
C GLY A 183 11.33 6.80 -16.83
N ASP A 184 10.58 6.03 -17.60
CA ASP A 184 10.29 6.31 -19.03
C ASP A 184 9.16 7.32 -19.21
N TYR A 185 9.37 8.56 -18.79
CA TYR A 185 8.39 9.64 -18.88
C TYR A 185 7.87 9.82 -20.33
N PRO A 186 6.55 9.98 -20.58
CA PRO A 186 5.47 10.16 -19.59
C PRO A 186 4.78 8.87 -19.12
N TYR A 187 5.28 7.70 -19.47
CA TYR A 187 4.69 6.40 -19.12
C TYR A 187 5.16 5.91 -17.74
N VAL A 188 4.93 6.74 -16.73
CA VAL A 188 5.33 6.58 -15.33
C VAL A 188 4.11 6.59 -14.41
N THR A 189 4.28 6.36 -13.09
CA THR A 189 3.19 6.26 -12.14
C THR A 189 3.51 6.95 -10.81
#